data_4695380e0b81076506d938b620837a1f
#
_entry.id   4695380e0b81076506d938b620837a1f
#
_cell.length_a   1.000
_cell.length_b   1.000
_cell.length_c   1.000
_cell.angle_alpha   90.00
_cell.angle_beta   90.00
_cell.angle_gamma   90.00
#
_symmetry.space_group_name_H-M   'P 1'
#
loop_
_entity.id
_entity.type
_entity.pdbx_description
1 polymer ?
#
loop_
_entity_poly.entity_id
_entity_poly.type
_entity_poly.pdbx_seq_one_letter_code
_entity_poly.pdbx_strand_id
1 'polypeptide(L)'
;MAIHHFVFNRILKPYYEAFTGLSKEVWWLALITLVNRAGTMVIPFLSLYLTQNEGFSLVQVGWIMSAFGLGSVVGTWLGGKLTDIIGYYKIMVLSLSCSGILFVFVQYLHGFWPICLGIFILMIVADMFRPAVFVALSAYSKPGNKTRTVTLIRLAINLGFSIGPALGGLIISGISYGGLFWVDGVTCFIAAILLLRVLHPKKAKPLDDVKNLNPKSAYSDASYWLFFFGMVLFGFTFVQYFSTVPLYYKEVHHLSEYQIGLLLALNGFLIFVFEMPLIKYFETRTLSMIDNIIIGVFLTGFSFIILNLTGWIGILIIGMLLMTLGEMLAFPFSNAFAMQRARRGNQGEYMALYSIAFSVSHVFGHNTSMHFIHEYGYENTWYLTTFLALMCIFSLFWLNKRIKAES
;
A
#
# COMPACT_ATOMS: atom_id res chain seq x y z
N MET A 1 -28.17 -25.29 -13.15
CA MET A 1 -27.18 -26.24 -12.59
C MET A 1 -25.78 -26.08 -13.22
N ALA A 2 -25.63 -26.03 -14.55
CA ALA A 2 -24.30 -25.95 -15.21
C ALA A 2 -23.47 -24.69 -14.84
N ILE A 3 -24.09 -23.51 -14.74
CA ILE A 3 -23.43 -22.25 -14.38
C ILE A 3 -22.93 -22.29 -12.92
N HIS A 4 -23.74 -22.86 -12.01
CA HIS A 4 -23.35 -23.00 -10.59
C HIS A 4 -22.15 -23.95 -10.42
N HIS A 5 -22.13 -25.05 -11.19
CA HIS A 5 -21.02 -26.01 -11.21
C HIS A 5 -19.75 -25.42 -11.86
N PHE A 6 -19.90 -24.57 -12.87
CA PHE A 6 -18.80 -23.87 -13.53
C PHE A 6 -18.14 -22.80 -12.63
N VAL A 7 -18.95 -21.96 -11.99
CA VAL A 7 -18.49 -20.92 -11.07
C VAL A 7 -17.83 -21.56 -9.84
N PHE A 8 -18.45 -22.58 -9.25
CA PHE A 8 -17.90 -23.26 -8.09
C PHE A 8 -16.58 -23.96 -8.41
N ASN A 9 -16.51 -24.76 -9.46
CA ASN A 9 -15.30 -25.54 -9.76
C ASN A 9 -14.16 -24.72 -10.35
N ARG A 10 -14.45 -23.66 -11.11
CA ARG A 10 -13.39 -22.88 -11.77
C ARG A 10 -12.92 -21.65 -10.98
N ILE A 11 -13.78 -21.09 -10.13
CA ILE A 11 -13.46 -19.86 -9.39
C ILE A 11 -13.35 -20.15 -7.88
N LEU A 12 -14.37 -20.74 -7.26
CA LEU A 12 -14.42 -20.91 -5.81
C LEU A 12 -13.56 -22.08 -5.30
N LYS A 13 -13.50 -23.20 -6.03
CA LYS A 13 -12.72 -24.35 -5.62
C LYS A 13 -11.21 -24.06 -5.51
N PRO A 14 -10.55 -23.37 -6.47
CA PRO A 14 -9.15 -22.96 -6.31
C PRO A 14 -8.92 -22.04 -5.12
N TYR A 15 -9.86 -21.12 -4.81
CA TYR A 15 -9.78 -20.28 -3.61
C TYR A 15 -9.92 -21.10 -2.33
N TYR A 16 -10.89 -22.01 -2.28
CA TYR A 16 -11.06 -22.90 -1.13
C TYR A 16 -9.83 -23.76 -0.89
N GLU A 17 -9.28 -24.38 -1.95
CA GLU A 17 -8.08 -25.21 -1.87
C GLU A 17 -6.83 -24.41 -1.50
N ALA A 18 -6.74 -23.13 -1.93
CA ALA A 18 -5.63 -22.24 -1.60
C ALA A 18 -5.54 -21.97 -0.09
N PHE A 19 -6.66 -21.96 0.63
CA PHE A 19 -6.72 -21.62 2.05
C PHE A 19 -6.93 -22.79 2.99
N THR A 20 -7.16 -24.01 2.46
CA THR A 20 -7.24 -25.23 3.28
C THR A 20 -5.88 -25.57 3.88
N GLY A 21 -5.89 -26.05 5.13
CA GLY A 21 -4.67 -26.50 5.83
C GLY A 21 -3.82 -25.41 6.48
N LEU A 22 -4.22 -24.13 6.40
CA LEU A 22 -3.60 -23.05 7.17
C LEU A 22 -3.84 -23.23 8.68
N SER A 23 -2.93 -22.72 9.51
CA SER A 23 -3.09 -22.76 10.97
C SER A 23 -4.18 -21.80 11.43
N LYS A 24 -4.80 -22.09 12.59
CA LYS A 24 -5.79 -21.19 13.20
C LYS A 24 -5.19 -19.82 13.51
N GLU A 25 -3.93 -19.79 13.92
CA GLU A 25 -3.21 -18.57 14.24
C GLU A 25 -3.03 -17.65 13.02
N VAL A 26 -2.84 -18.23 11.83
CA VAL A 26 -2.76 -17.47 10.58
C VAL A 26 -4.11 -16.83 10.23
N TRP A 27 -5.22 -17.52 10.45
CA TRP A 27 -6.57 -16.96 10.27
C TRP A 27 -6.86 -15.84 11.26
N TRP A 28 -6.46 -15.98 12.51
CA TRP A 28 -6.57 -14.91 13.52
C TRP A 28 -5.70 -13.72 13.17
N LEU A 29 -4.47 -13.95 12.71
CA LEU A 29 -3.60 -12.87 12.25
C LEU A 29 -4.18 -12.13 11.05
N ALA A 30 -4.82 -12.84 10.12
CA ALA A 30 -5.53 -12.24 8.99
C ALA A 30 -6.71 -11.39 9.45
N LEU A 31 -7.51 -11.88 10.41
CA LEU A 31 -8.62 -11.11 10.98
C LEU A 31 -8.14 -9.85 11.71
N ILE A 32 -7.09 -9.96 12.52
CA ILE A 32 -6.47 -8.82 13.22
C ILE A 32 -5.98 -7.78 12.21
N THR A 33 -5.33 -8.24 11.15
CA THR A 33 -4.86 -7.38 10.06
C THR A 33 -6.02 -6.72 9.32
N LEU A 34 -7.09 -7.46 9.03
CA LEU A 34 -8.31 -6.94 8.41
C LEU A 34 -8.93 -5.82 9.26
N VAL A 35 -9.14 -6.07 10.56
CA VAL A 35 -9.71 -5.08 11.48
C VAL A 35 -8.85 -3.81 11.54
N ASN A 36 -7.51 -3.97 11.66
CA ASN A 36 -6.60 -2.85 11.65
C ASN A 36 -6.64 -2.07 10.33
N ARG A 37 -6.70 -2.76 9.18
CA ARG A 37 -6.73 -2.11 7.87
C ARG A 37 -8.09 -1.53 7.50
N ALA A 38 -9.18 -2.13 7.93
CA ALA A 38 -10.52 -1.55 7.79
C ALA A 38 -10.67 -0.26 8.61
N GLY A 39 -9.94 -0.14 9.73
CA GLY A 39 -9.83 1.08 10.52
C GLY A 39 -8.80 2.08 9.97
N THR A 40 -8.18 1.86 8.84
CA THR A 40 -7.27 2.84 8.22
C THR A 40 -8.07 3.81 7.34
N MET A 41 -8.97 4.58 7.97
CA MET A 41 -9.91 5.49 7.30
C MET A 41 -9.36 6.91 7.20
N VAL A 42 -8.55 7.34 8.15
CA VAL A 42 -7.94 8.69 8.18
C VAL A 42 -7.06 8.90 6.96
N ILE A 43 -6.23 7.91 6.57
CA ILE A 43 -5.21 8.08 5.53
C ILE A 43 -5.81 8.50 4.18
N PRO A 44 -6.82 7.83 3.60
CA PRO A 44 -7.42 8.21 2.32
C PRO A 44 -8.12 9.58 2.33
N PHE A 45 -8.52 10.04 3.49
CA PHE A 45 -9.21 11.33 3.67
C PHE A 45 -8.33 12.39 4.34
N LEU A 46 -7.06 12.11 4.62
CA LEU A 46 -6.17 13.00 5.36
C LEU A 46 -5.98 14.35 4.63
N SER A 47 -5.77 14.33 3.32
CA SER A 47 -5.64 15.55 2.54
C SER A 47 -6.94 16.38 2.54
N LEU A 48 -8.10 15.72 2.45
CA LEU A 48 -9.41 16.37 2.56
C LEU A 48 -9.64 16.94 3.98
N TYR A 49 -9.31 16.19 5.02
CA TYR A 49 -9.38 16.69 6.39
C TYR A 49 -8.54 17.95 6.59
N LEU A 50 -7.30 17.92 6.12
CA LEU A 50 -6.38 19.04 6.28
C LEU A 50 -6.81 20.29 5.50
N THR A 51 -7.39 20.12 4.30
CA THR A 51 -7.87 21.25 3.48
C THR A 51 -9.25 21.74 3.90
N GLN A 52 -10.21 20.82 4.09
CA GLN A 52 -11.62 21.19 4.26
C GLN A 52 -11.98 21.46 5.74
N ASN A 53 -11.34 20.76 6.67
CA ASN A 53 -11.65 20.90 8.12
C ASN A 53 -10.66 21.83 8.82
N GLU A 54 -9.36 21.68 8.58
CA GLU A 54 -8.31 22.49 9.21
C GLU A 54 -7.98 23.77 8.44
N GLY A 55 -8.43 23.90 7.18
CA GLY A 55 -8.25 25.08 6.34
C GLY A 55 -6.80 25.31 5.87
N PHE A 56 -5.95 24.28 5.85
CA PHE A 56 -4.58 24.41 5.39
C PHE A 56 -4.49 24.59 3.87
N SER A 57 -3.53 25.38 3.44
CA SER A 57 -3.17 25.48 2.03
C SER A 57 -2.60 24.16 1.49
N LEU A 58 -2.70 23.94 0.18
CA LEU A 58 -2.13 22.75 -0.46
C LEU A 58 -0.64 22.56 -0.15
N VAL A 59 0.10 23.65 -0.09
CA VAL A 59 1.53 23.64 0.28
C VAL A 59 1.74 23.12 1.69
N GLN A 60 0.95 23.54 2.67
CA GLN A 60 1.01 23.04 4.04
C GLN A 60 0.60 21.57 4.11
N VAL A 61 -0.44 21.17 3.39
CA VAL A 61 -0.85 19.77 3.28
C VAL A 61 0.29 18.92 2.70
N GLY A 62 0.97 19.39 1.67
CA GLY A 62 2.14 18.73 1.09
C GLY A 62 3.23 18.43 2.13
N TRP A 63 3.56 19.40 3.00
CA TRP A 63 4.54 19.23 4.07
C TRP A 63 4.08 18.25 5.16
N ILE A 64 2.79 18.29 5.55
CA ILE A 64 2.23 17.32 6.51
C ILE A 64 2.26 15.91 5.92
N MET A 65 1.94 15.74 4.65
CA MET A 65 2.03 14.46 3.96
C MET A 65 3.49 13.97 3.80
N SER A 66 4.46 14.88 3.70
CA SER A 66 5.88 14.51 3.77
C SER A 66 6.27 14.00 5.17
N ALA A 67 5.77 14.64 6.23
CA ALA A 67 5.98 14.19 7.60
C ALA A 67 5.34 12.81 7.83
N PHE A 68 4.15 12.56 7.26
CA PHE A 68 3.53 11.24 7.20
C PHE A 68 4.47 10.19 6.56
N GLY A 69 5.00 10.49 5.37
CA GLY A 69 5.93 9.61 4.66
C GLY A 69 7.20 9.33 5.46
N LEU A 70 7.84 10.37 6.02
CA LEU A 70 9.03 10.23 6.86
C LEU A 70 8.75 9.41 8.12
N GLY A 71 7.60 9.64 8.78
CA GLY A 71 7.17 8.85 9.93
C GLY A 71 7.04 7.37 9.59
N SER A 72 6.45 7.05 8.45
CA SER A 72 6.32 5.68 7.92
C SER A 72 7.67 4.99 7.70
N VAL A 73 8.66 5.71 7.11
CA VAL A 73 10.04 5.21 6.92
C VAL A 73 10.68 4.87 8.26
N VAL A 74 10.68 5.85 9.17
CA VAL A 74 11.30 5.69 10.51
C VAL A 74 10.59 4.57 11.28
N GLY A 75 9.25 4.52 11.22
CA GLY A 75 8.45 3.50 11.89
C GLY A 75 8.74 2.09 11.38
N THR A 76 8.81 1.90 10.08
CA THR A 76 9.15 0.61 9.48
C THR A 76 10.56 0.16 9.88
N TRP A 77 11.54 1.08 9.86
CA TRP A 77 12.91 0.79 10.27
C TRP A 77 13.02 0.46 11.77
N LEU A 78 12.42 1.28 12.64
CA LEU A 78 12.38 1.03 14.08
C LEU A 78 11.65 -0.27 14.39
N GLY A 79 10.51 -0.51 13.75
CA GLY A 79 9.71 -1.72 13.91
C GLY A 79 10.51 -2.98 13.56
N GLY A 80 11.29 -2.96 12.49
CA GLY A 80 12.22 -4.03 12.15
C GLY A 80 13.24 -4.28 13.25
N LYS A 81 14.01 -3.25 13.63
CA LYS A 81 15.01 -3.35 14.70
C LYS A 81 14.44 -3.81 16.04
N LEU A 82 13.35 -3.21 16.46
CA LEU A 82 12.73 -3.55 17.74
C LEU A 82 12.11 -4.95 17.71
N THR A 83 11.62 -5.40 16.57
CA THR A 83 11.15 -6.78 16.39
C THR A 83 12.26 -7.80 16.66
N ASP A 84 13.47 -7.51 16.23
CA ASP A 84 14.63 -8.39 16.49
C ASP A 84 15.07 -8.38 17.97
N ILE A 85 14.92 -7.24 18.67
CA ILE A 85 15.37 -7.07 20.06
C ILE A 85 14.35 -7.59 21.08
N ILE A 86 13.09 -7.15 20.96
CA ILE A 86 12.03 -7.44 21.97
C ILE A 86 10.96 -8.41 21.49
N GLY A 87 11.02 -8.82 20.22
CA GLY A 87 10.15 -9.79 19.58
C GLY A 87 8.91 -9.18 18.92
N TYR A 88 8.49 -9.79 17.81
CA TYR A 88 7.38 -9.32 16.96
C TYR A 88 6.07 -9.15 17.72
N TYR A 89 5.75 -10.06 18.65
CA TYR A 89 4.48 -10.05 19.37
C TYR A 89 4.32 -8.77 20.21
N LYS A 90 5.35 -8.40 20.97
CA LYS A 90 5.34 -7.18 21.80
C LYS A 90 5.24 -5.91 20.93
N ILE A 91 5.93 -5.90 19.79
CA ILE A 91 5.88 -4.77 18.85
C ILE A 91 4.49 -4.63 18.23
N MET A 92 3.84 -5.73 17.85
CA MET A 92 2.46 -5.69 17.34
C MET A 92 1.49 -5.12 18.40
N VAL A 93 1.56 -5.57 19.65
CA VAL A 93 0.73 -5.06 20.74
C VAL A 93 0.99 -3.58 20.99
N LEU A 94 2.26 -3.19 21.11
CA LEU A 94 2.67 -1.81 21.35
C LEU A 94 2.20 -0.89 20.22
N SER A 95 2.48 -1.26 18.97
CA SER A 95 2.08 -0.48 17.81
C SER A 95 0.58 -0.27 17.77
N LEU A 96 -0.23 -1.33 17.88
CA LEU A 96 -1.69 -1.22 17.85
C LEU A 96 -2.24 -0.37 19.02
N SER A 97 -1.78 -0.62 20.25
CA SER A 97 -2.29 0.10 21.43
C SER A 97 -1.91 1.57 21.40
N CYS A 98 -0.64 1.89 21.11
CA CYS A 98 -0.18 3.27 21.05
C CYS A 98 -0.76 4.03 19.85
N SER A 99 -0.89 3.38 18.68
CA SER A 99 -1.57 4.00 17.53
C SER A 99 -3.02 4.33 17.83
N GLY A 100 -3.73 3.45 18.56
CA GLY A 100 -5.10 3.70 18.97
C GLY A 100 -5.23 4.98 19.80
N ILE A 101 -4.32 5.21 20.77
CA ILE A 101 -4.26 6.44 21.57
C ILE A 101 -3.91 7.64 20.69
N LEU A 102 -2.88 7.50 19.82
CA LEU A 102 -2.39 8.59 19.01
C LEU A 102 -3.42 9.05 17.96
N PHE A 103 -4.19 8.14 17.34
CA PHE A 103 -5.28 8.52 16.45
C PHE A 103 -6.28 9.43 17.16
N VAL A 104 -6.76 9.04 18.34
CA VAL A 104 -7.69 9.87 19.12
C VAL A 104 -7.05 11.19 19.54
N PHE A 105 -5.75 11.19 19.86
CA PHE A 105 -5.06 12.40 20.30
C PHE A 105 -4.85 13.41 19.17
N VAL A 106 -4.48 12.94 17.96
CA VAL A 106 -4.14 13.81 16.82
C VAL A 106 -5.32 14.68 16.41
N GLN A 107 -6.57 14.23 16.51
CA GLN A 107 -7.75 15.04 16.17
C GLN A 107 -7.92 16.30 17.02
N TYR A 108 -7.30 16.36 18.20
CA TYR A 108 -7.35 17.54 19.09
C TYR A 108 -6.17 18.49 18.90
N LEU A 109 -5.25 18.15 18.00
CA LEU A 109 -4.17 19.04 17.64
C LEU A 109 -4.65 20.07 16.63
N HIS A 110 -4.32 21.34 16.86
CA HIS A 110 -4.62 22.44 15.95
C HIS A 110 -3.35 23.17 15.56
N GLY A 111 -3.36 23.72 14.35
CA GLY A 111 -2.22 24.43 13.78
C GLY A 111 -1.21 23.50 13.10
N PHE A 112 -0.42 24.11 12.21
CA PHE A 112 0.46 23.38 11.29
C PHE A 112 1.50 22.50 12.00
N TRP A 113 2.28 23.06 12.93
CA TRP A 113 3.39 22.33 13.56
C TRP A 113 2.93 21.19 14.49
N PRO A 114 1.90 21.38 15.36
CA PRO A 114 1.39 20.28 16.19
C PRO A 114 0.83 19.13 15.35
N ILE A 115 0.07 19.40 14.29
CA ILE A 115 -0.48 18.37 13.40
C ILE A 115 0.65 17.66 12.63
N CYS A 116 1.62 18.40 12.10
CA CYS A 116 2.77 17.84 11.40
C CYS A 116 3.54 16.86 12.30
N LEU A 117 3.85 17.26 13.54
CA LEU A 117 4.55 16.42 14.51
C LEU A 117 3.67 15.25 14.98
N GLY A 118 2.39 15.49 15.21
CA GLY A 118 1.43 14.45 15.61
C GLY A 118 1.29 13.35 14.56
N ILE A 119 1.13 13.71 13.28
CA ILE A 119 1.07 12.77 12.15
C ILE A 119 2.41 12.01 12.00
N PHE A 120 3.54 12.71 12.12
CA PHE A 120 4.85 12.07 12.07
C PHE A 120 5.01 10.99 13.14
N ILE A 121 4.70 11.31 14.40
CA ILE A 121 4.78 10.35 15.53
C ILE A 121 3.78 9.21 15.36
N LEU A 122 2.53 9.53 14.98
CA LEU A 122 1.49 8.53 14.71
C LEU A 122 1.98 7.50 13.69
N MET A 123 2.57 7.97 12.57
CA MET A 123 3.05 7.08 11.52
C MET A 123 4.26 6.26 11.92
N ILE A 124 5.16 6.80 12.75
CA ILE A 124 6.25 6.00 13.34
C ILE A 124 5.66 4.80 14.07
N VAL A 125 4.71 5.04 14.96
CA VAL A 125 4.16 3.97 15.81
C VAL A 125 3.29 3.00 14.99
N ALA A 126 2.46 3.50 14.09
CA ALA A 126 1.56 2.68 13.29
C ALA A 126 2.29 1.75 12.33
N ASP A 127 3.36 2.23 11.68
CA ASP A 127 4.09 1.44 10.68
C ASP A 127 5.14 0.48 11.29
N MET A 128 5.40 0.54 12.61
CA MET A 128 6.12 -0.53 13.31
C MET A 128 5.38 -1.88 13.24
N PHE A 129 4.06 -1.88 13.08
CA PHE A 129 3.25 -3.09 12.96
C PHE A 129 3.62 -3.93 11.73
N ARG A 130 3.95 -3.29 10.61
CA ARG A 130 4.18 -3.95 9.31
C ARG A 130 5.31 -4.98 9.35
N PRO A 131 6.56 -4.67 9.74
CA PRO A 131 7.64 -5.65 9.81
C PRO A 131 7.35 -6.75 10.85
N ALA A 132 6.70 -6.41 11.98
CA ALA A 132 6.35 -7.36 13.01
C ALA A 132 5.35 -8.42 12.50
N VAL A 133 4.36 -8.04 11.68
CA VAL A 133 3.43 -8.97 11.02
C VAL A 133 4.16 -9.94 10.11
N PHE A 134 5.14 -9.49 9.32
CA PHE A 134 5.92 -10.39 8.45
C PHE A 134 6.69 -11.46 9.25
N VAL A 135 7.25 -11.08 10.41
CA VAL A 135 7.90 -12.05 11.31
C VAL A 135 6.86 -12.98 11.93
N ALA A 136 5.71 -12.47 12.36
CA ALA A 136 4.60 -13.27 12.87
C ALA A 136 4.11 -14.31 11.85
N LEU A 137 4.05 -13.96 10.57
CA LEU A 137 3.70 -14.88 9.48
C LEU A 137 4.63 -16.09 9.46
N SER A 138 5.93 -15.88 9.58
CA SER A 138 6.90 -16.99 9.59
C SER A 138 6.77 -17.86 10.84
N ALA A 139 6.42 -17.26 11.98
CA ALA A 139 6.25 -17.97 13.26
C ALA A 139 4.98 -18.86 13.28
N TYR A 140 3.89 -18.39 12.69
CA TYR A 140 2.59 -19.07 12.71
C TYR A 140 2.33 -19.97 11.49
N SER A 141 3.10 -19.82 10.40
CA SER A 141 2.96 -20.62 9.20
C SER A 141 3.42 -22.08 9.42
N LYS A 142 2.68 -23.03 8.86
CA LYS A 142 3.14 -24.41 8.75
C LYS A 142 4.22 -24.53 7.66
N PRO A 143 5.14 -25.49 7.78
CA PRO A 143 6.08 -25.80 6.69
C PRO A 143 5.33 -26.05 5.37
N GLY A 144 5.82 -25.47 4.27
CA GLY A 144 5.19 -25.58 2.94
C GLY A 144 4.02 -24.64 2.66
N ASN A 145 3.47 -23.92 3.67
CA ASN A 145 2.30 -23.04 3.49
C ASN A 145 2.62 -21.55 3.53
N LYS A 146 3.91 -21.15 3.54
CA LYS A 146 4.32 -19.74 3.67
C LYS A 146 3.67 -18.84 2.60
N THR A 147 3.72 -19.22 1.32
CA THR A 147 3.12 -18.46 0.22
C THR A 147 1.64 -18.24 0.42
N ARG A 148 0.89 -19.31 0.76
CA ARG A 148 -0.56 -19.22 1.03
C ARG A 148 -0.88 -18.32 2.21
N THR A 149 -0.04 -18.35 3.26
CA THR A 149 -0.18 -17.49 4.43
C THR A 149 -0.02 -16.02 4.05
N VAL A 150 1.03 -15.68 3.27
CA VAL A 150 1.25 -14.31 2.77
C VAL A 150 0.07 -13.85 1.91
N THR A 151 -0.43 -14.72 1.04
CA THR A 151 -1.60 -14.44 0.20
C THR A 151 -2.84 -14.12 1.04
N LEU A 152 -3.14 -14.88 2.10
CA LEU A 152 -4.28 -14.61 2.97
C LEU A 152 -4.17 -13.24 3.66
N ILE A 153 -2.97 -12.88 4.13
CA ILE A 153 -2.75 -11.55 4.74
C ILE A 153 -2.91 -10.44 3.70
N ARG A 154 -2.42 -10.61 2.47
CA ARG A 154 -2.64 -9.63 1.40
C ARG A 154 -4.13 -9.43 1.10
N LEU A 155 -4.90 -10.52 1.04
CA LEU A 155 -6.35 -10.43 0.86
C LEU A 155 -7.02 -9.68 2.02
N ALA A 156 -6.60 -9.92 3.27
CA ALA A 156 -7.10 -9.20 4.43
C ALA A 156 -6.76 -7.70 4.36
N ILE A 157 -5.55 -7.34 3.94
CA ILE A 157 -5.13 -5.95 3.72
C ILE A 157 -5.99 -5.28 2.65
N ASN A 158 -6.15 -5.90 1.48
CA ASN A 158 -6.89 -5.32 0.36
C ASN A 158 -8.39 -5.20 0.67
N LEU A 159 -8.96 -6.18 1.35
CA LEU A 159 -10.35 -6.10 1.83
C LEU A 159 -10.51 -4.98 2.87
N GLY A 160 -9.54 -4.81 3.77
CA GLY A 160 -9.53 -3.69 4.72
C GLY A 160 -9.48 -2.34 4.01
N PHE A 161 -8.63 -2.18 3.01
CA PHE A 161 -8.54 -0.98 2.17
C PHE A 161 -9.78 -0.76 1.27
N SER A 162 -10.60 -1.77 1.04
CA SER A 162 -11.91 -1.61 0.42
C SER A 162 -12.95 -1.10 1.42
N ILE A 163 -13.02 -1.71 2.59
CA ILE A 163 -14.00 -1.38 3.63
C ILE A 163 -13.74 0.00 4.24
N GLY A 164 -12.47 0.30 4.54
CA GLY A 164 -12.06 1.53 5.23
C GLY A 164 -12.57 2.80 4.57
N PRO A 165 -12.22 3.11 3.31
CA PRO A 165 -12.68 4.32 2.64
C PRO A 165 -14.20 4.41 2.48
N ALA A 166 -14.91 3.28 2.23
CA ALA A 166 -16.36 3.27 2.13
C ALA A 166 -17.01 3.68 3.45
N LEU A 167 -16.58 3.08 4.56
CA LEU A 167 -17.07 3.45 5.89
C LEU A 167 -16.61 4.86 6.30
N GLY A 168 -15.38 5.24 5.95
CA GLY A 168 -14.83 6.56 6.21
C GLY A 168 -15.66 7.67 5.56
N GLY A 169 -16.03 7.51 4.29
CA GLY A 169 -16.91 8.43 3.59
C GLY A 169 -18.29 8.56 4.23
N LEU A 170 -18.86 7.44 4.72
CA LEU A 170 -20.13 7.44 5.47
C LEU A 170 -20.00 8.18 6.82
N ILE A 171 -18.91 7.95 7.55
CA ILE A 171 -18.65 8.58 8.85
C ILE A 171 -18.50 10.09 8.68
N ILE A 172 -17.76 10.55 7.68
CA ILE A 172 -17.60 11.98 7.40
C ILE A 172 -18.95 12.60 7.09
N SER A 173 -19.73 11.99 6.18
CA SER A 173 -21.02 12.51 5.73
C SER A 173 -22.08 12.51 6.83
N GLY A 174 -22.04 11.54 7.78
CA GLY A 174 -23.05 11.39 8.83
C GLY A 174 -22.67 11.99 10.18
N ILE A 175 -21.36 12.13 10.46
CA ILE A 175 -20.84 12.56 11.76
C ILE A 175 -19.89 13.76 11.58
N SER A 176 -18.65 13.49 11.23
CA SER A 176 -17.58 14.48 10.98
C SER A 176 -16.27 13.79 10.59
N TYR A 177 -15.28 14.57 10.15
CA TYR A 177 -13.89 14.10 9.98
C TYR A 177 -13.28 13.57 11.29
N GLY A 178 -13.60 14.15 12.44
CA GLY A 178 -13.15 13.67 13.76
C GLY A 178 -13.57 12.23 14.05
N GLY A 179 -14.73 11.82 13.53
CA GLY A 179 -15.23 10.45 13.65
C GLY A 179 -14.26 9.40 13.08
N LEU A 180 -13.48 9.74 12.03
CA LEU A 180 -12.48 8.85 11.45
C LEU A 180 -11.40 8.50 12.47
N PHE A 181 -10.87 9.49 13.17
CA PHE A 181 -9.81 9.30 14.18
C PHE A 181 -10.27 8.42 15.34
N TRP A 182 -11.53 8.59 15.77
CA TRP A 182 -12.13 7.73 16.79
C TRP A 182 -12.28 6.29 16.31
N VAL A 183 -12.77 6.07 15.10
CA VAL A 183 -12.96 4.71 14.57
C VAL A 183 -11.62 4.04 14.34
N ASP A 184 -10.61 4.74 13.77
CA ASP A 184 -9.26 4.20 13.59
C ASP A 184 -8.62 3.86 14.95
N GLY A 185 -8.82 4.72 15.97
CA GLY A 185 -8.38 4.45 17.32
C GLY A 185 -9.04 3.21 17.92
N VAL A 186 -10.36 3.11 17.86
CA VAL A 186 -11.13 1.97 18.39
C VAL A 186 -10.79 0.66 17.68
N THR A 187 -10.67 0.67 16.36
CA THR A 187 -10.28 -0.53 15.59
C THR A 187 -8.85 -1.00 15.89
N CYS A 188 -7.92 -0.08 16.15
CA CYS A 188 -6.59 -0.41 16.67
C CYS A 188 -6.67 -1.11 18.04
N PHE A 189 -7.50 -0.63 18.97
CA PHE A 189 -7.71 -1.29 20.25
C PHE A 189 -8.39 -2.64 20.12
N ILE A 190 -9.41 -2.78 19.26
CA ILE A 190 -10.04 -4.07 18.98
C ILE A 190 -9.01 -5.06 18.44
N ALA A 191 -8.18 -4.64 17.48
CA ALA A 191 -7.11 -5.47 16.92
C ALA A 191 -6.09 -5.88 18.01
N ALA A 192 -5.70 -4.96 18.92
CA ALA A 192 -4.80 -5.25 20.02
C ALA A 192 -5.42 -6.25 21.02
N ILE A 193 -6.69 -6.08 21.39
CA ILE A 193 -7.41 -7.00 22.29
C ILE A 193 -7.54 -8.39 21.64
N LEU A 194 -7.91 -8.46 20.36
CA LEU A 194 -7.94 -9.74 19.62
C LEU A 194 -6.57 -10.40 19.63
N LEU A 195 -5.49 -9.64 19.34
CA LEU A 195 -4.13 -10.15 19.37
C LEU A 195 -3.79 -10.79 20.73
N LEU A 196 -4.07 -10.06 21.81
CA LEU A 196 -3.79 -10.52 23.18
C LEU A 196 -4.60 -11.75 23.59
N ARG A 197 -5.85 -11.89 23.08
CA ARG A 197 -6.76 -12.98 23.47
C ARG A 197 -6.55 -14.25 22.68
N VAL A 198 -6.20 -14.15 21.38
CA VAL A 198 -6.23 -15.30 20.47
C VAL A 198 -4.88 -15.76 19.98
N LEU A 199 -3.84 -14.91 20.03
CA LEU A 199 -2.49 -15.27 19.61
C LEU A 199 -1.54 -15.33 20.80
N HIS A 200 -0.70 -16.34 20.79
CA HIS A 200 0.39 -16.49 21.77
C HIS A 200 1.74 -16.37 21.06
N PRO A 201 2.76 -15.76 21.71
CA PRO A 201 4.07 -15.62 21.10
C PRO A 201 4.67 -17.01 20.80
N LYS A 202 5.12 -17.21 19.57
CA LYS A 202 5.86 -18.39 19.11
C LYS A 202 7.27 -17.97 18.68
N LYS A 203 8.25 -18.84 18.80
CA LYS A 203 9.58 -18.59 18.22
C LYS A 203 9.44 -18.44 16.70
N ALA A 204 9.93 -17.33 16.16
CA ALA A 204 10.05 -17.15 14.73
C ALA A 204 11.02 -18.21 14.18
N LYS A 205 10.63 -18.89 13.12
CA LYS A 205 11.54 -19.79 12.40
C LYS A 205 12.42 -18.93 11.51
N PRO A 206 13.75 -19.20 11.44
CA PRO A 206 14.61 -18.53 10.49
C PRO A 206 13.98 -18.64 9.08
N LEU A 207 13.99 -17.56 8.31
CA LEU A 207 13.78 -17.64 6.87
C LEU A 207 14.88 -18.56 6.34
N ASP A 208 14.52 -19.54 5.47
CA ASP A 208 15.50 -20.43 4.87
C ASP A 208 16.62 -19.58 4.25
N ASP A 209 17.75 -19.52 4.95
CA ASP A 209 18.93 -18.80 4.46
C ASP A 209 19.48 -19.59 3.28
N VAL A 210 19.21 -19.11 2.07
CA VAL A 210 20.03 -19.47 0.92
C VAL A 210 21.38 -18.82 1.16
N LYS A 211 22.30 -19.56 1.79
CA LYS A 211 23.69 -19.13 1.97
C LYS A 211 24.35 -19.05 0.60
N ASN A 212 24.31 -17.88 -0.01
CA ASN A 212 25.22 -17.60 -1.13
C ASN A 212 26.64 -17.51 -0.59
N LEU A 213 27.54 -18.33 -1.13
CA LEU A 213 28.95 -18.37 -0.75
C LEU A 213 29.71 -17.05 -1.05
N ASN A 214 29.20 -16.23 -1.99
CA ASN A 214 29.71 -14.89 -2.33
C ASN A 214 28.53 -13.94 -2.65
N PRO A 215 27.85 -13.38 -1.64
CA PRO A 215 26.72 -12.50 -1.87
C PRO A 215 27.20 -11.16 -2.47
N LYS A 216 26.68 -10.79 -3.63
CA LYS A 216 26.88 -9.45 -4.20
C LYS A 216 26.03 -8.46 -3.43
N SER A 217 26.60 -7.29 -3.08
CA SER A 217 25.83 -6.21 -2.49
C SER A 217 24.85 -5.62 -3.49
N ALA A 218 23.63 -5.35 -3.06
CA ALA A 218 22.60 -4.67 -3.86
C ALA A 218 23.07 -3.28 -4.30
N TYR A 219 23.87 -2.61 -3.48
CA TYR A 219 24.41 -1.28 -3.77
C TYR A 219 25.40 -1.26 -4.95
N SER A 220 26.02 -2.40 -5.28
CA SER A 220 26.90 -2.54 -6.44
C SER A 220 26.20 -3.05 -7.71
N ASP A 221 24.90 -3.37 -7.63
CA ASP A 221 24.09 -3.83 -8.76
C ASP A 221 23.47 -2.67 -9.53
N ALA A 222 24.17 -2.21 -10.59
CA ALA A 222 23.71 -1.09 -11.41
C ALA A 222 22.37 -1.36 -12.12
N SER A 223 22.02 -2.62 -12.42
CA SER A 223 20.70 -2.97 -12.96
C SER A 223 19.63 -2.82 -11.89
N TYR A 224 19.97 -3.10 -10.62
CA TYR A 224 19.03 -2.90 -9.53
C TYR A 224 18.80 -1.41 -9.21
N TRP A 225 19.78 -0.53 -9.42
CA TRP A 225 19.58 0.92 -9.32
C TRP A 225 18.63 1.47 -10.39
N LEU A 226 18.66 0.93 -11.62
CA LEU A 226 17.66 1.28 -12.65
C LEU A 226 16.25 0.85 -12.22
N PHE A 227 16.15 -0.35 -11.65
CA PHE A 227 14.89 -0.82 -11.07
C PHE A 227 14.42 0.07 -9.91
N PHE A 228 15.30 0.39 -8.97
CA PHE A 228 15.02 1.29 -7.84
C PHE A 228 14.47 2.63 -8.32
N PHE A 229 15.16 3.27 -9.28
CA PHE A 229 14.70 4.53 -9.86
C PHE A 229 13.32 4.40 -10.51
N GLY A 230 13.10 3.35 -11.29
CA GLY A 230 11.78 3.04 -11.85
C GLY A 230 10.71 2.91 -10.78
N MET A 231 11.00 2.22 -9.66
CA MET A 231 10.04 2.05 -8.55
C MET A 231 9.79 3.34 -7.77
N VAL A 232 10.76 4.24 -7.66
CA VAL A 232 10.54 5.60 -7.12
C VAL A 232 9.55 6.37 -7.99
N LEU A 233 9.72 6.36 -9.30
CA LEU A 233 8.82 7.04 -10.23
C LEU A 233 7.41 6.42 -10.24
N PHE A 234 7.32 5.09 -10.23
CA PHE A 234 6.03 4.40 -10.11
C PHE A 234 5.34 4.71 -8.80
N GLY A 235 6.07 4.65 -7.68
CA GLY A 235 5.54 4.99 -6.37
C GLY A 235 5.04 6.43 -6.30
N PHE A 236 5.78 7.38 -6.91
CA PHE A 236 5.34 8.78 -7.02
C PHE A 236 3.99 8.90 -7.74
N THR A 237 3.82 8.20 -8.85
CA THR A 237 2.56 8.17 -9.61
C THR A 237 1.43 7.53 -8.77
N PHE A 238 1.74 6.44 -8.07
CA PHE A 238 0.78 5.68 -7.29
C PHE A 238 0.23 6.45 -6.08
N VAL A 239 1.09 7.15 -5.33
CA VAL A 239 0.67 7.85 -4.10
C VAL A 239 -0.33 8.97 -4.36
N GLN A 240 -0.44 9.48 -5.60
CA GLN A 240 -1.41 10.51 -5.96
C GLN A 240 -2.86 10.06 -5.71
N TYR A 241 -3.16 8.79 -5.88
CA TYR A 241 -4.50 8.25 -5.64
C TYR A 241 -4.94 8.31 -4.17
N PHE A 242 -4.00 8.51 -3.26
CA PHE A 242 -4.29 8.64 -1.82
C PHE A 242 -4.12 10.06 -1.28
N SER A 243 -3.75 11.02 -2.12
CA SER A 243 -3.57 12.41 -1.68
C SER A 243 -4.23 13.42 -2.59
N THR A 244 -3.80 13.51 -3.84
CA THR A 244 -4.26 14.56 -4.76
C THR A 244 -5.55 14.20 -5.49
N VAL A 245 -5.77 12.93 -5.81
CA VAL A 245 -6.99 12.48 -6.50
C VAL A 245 -8.25 12.65 -5.65
N PRO A 246 -8.30 12.34 -4.35
CA PRO A 246 -9.45 12.67 -3.50
C PRO A 246 -9.78 14.16 -3.47
N LEU A 247 -8.77 15.03 -3.44
CA LEU A 247 -8.96 16.49 -3.53
C LEU A 247 -9.55 16.89 -4.88
N TYR A 248 -9.02 16.37 -5.99
CA TYR A 248 -9.55 16.60 -7.33
C TYR A 248 -11.02 16.20 -7.45
N TYR A 249 -11.39 15.04 -6.89
CA TYR A 249 -12.78 14.59 -6.86
C TYR A 249 -13.69 15.55 -6.09
N LYS A 250 -13.19 16.13 -4.99
CA LYS A 250 -13.91 17.09 -4.17
C LYS A 250 -14.01 18.47 -4.81
N GLU A 251 -12.87 19.02 -5.23
CA GLU A 251 -12.77 20.42 -5.66
C GLU A 251 -13.24 20.67 -7.09
N VAL A 252 -12.97 19.72 -8.00
CA VAL A 252 -13.30 19.87 -9.42
C VAL A 252 -14.63 19.21 -9.78
N HIS A 253 -14.88 18.02 -9.23
CA HIS A 253 -16.11 17.27 -9.53
C HIS A 253 -17.20 17.40 -8.47
N HIS A 254 -16.92 18.10 -7.37
CA HIS A 254 -17.85 18.35 -6.26
C HIS A 254 -18.49 17.08 -5.66
N LEU A 255 -17.75 15.95 -5.67
CA LEU A 255 -18.22 14.71 -5.10
C LEU A 255 -18.31 14.84 -3.58
N SER A 256 -19.31 14.18 -2.99
CA SER A 256 -19.37 14.00 -1.54
C SER A 256 -18.27 13.04 -1.06
N GLU A 257 -17.88 13.15 0.21
CA GLU A 257 -16.90 12.25 0.84
C GLU A 257 -17.34 10.79 0.76
N TYR A 258 -18.65 10.54 0.81
CA TYR A 258 -19.23 9.21 0.59
C TYR A 258 -18.94 8.66 -0.83
N GLN A 259 -19.14 9.49 -1.85
CA GLN A 259 -18.87 9.10 -3.24
C GLN A 259 -17.37 8.87 -3.47
N ILE A 260 -16.51 9.72 -2.89
CA ILE A 260 -15.05 9.54 -2.90
C ILE A 260 -14.66 8.23 -2.22
N GLY A 261 -15.25 7.96 -1.03
CA GLY A 261 -15.04 6.72 -0.31
C GLY A 261 -15.43 5.48 -1.11
N LEU A 262 -16.54 5.53 -1.85
CA LEU A 262 -16.98 4.44 -2.73
C LEU A 262 -16.01 4.20 -3.90
N LEU A 263 -15.48 5.26 -4.51
CA LEU A 263 -14.48 5.12 -5.59
C LEU A 263 -13.18 4.47 -5.07
N LEU A 264 -12.70 4.89 -3.90
CA LEU A 264 -11.54 4.29 -3.28
C LEU A 264 -11.82 2.84 -2.83
N ALA A 265 -13.01 2.56 -2.32
CA ALA A 265 -13.43 1.20 -1.97
C ALA A 265 -13.50 0.27 -3.18
N LEU A 266 -13.91 0.80 -4.34
CA LEU A 266 -13.94 0.05 -5.61
C LEU A 266 -12.54 -0.48 -5.95
N ASN A 267 -11.48 0.31 -5.77
CA ASN A 267 -10.10 -0.14 -5.97
C ASN A 267 -9.80 -1.38 -5.11
N GLY A 268 -9.93 -1.29 -3.79
CA GLY A 268 -9.65 -2.40 -2.87
C GLY A 268 -10.50 -3.64 -3.15
N PHE A 269 -11.78 -3.46 -3.50
CA PHE A 269 -12.70 -4.55 -3.86
C PHE A 269 -12.26 -5.28 -5.14
N LEU A 270 -11.89 -4.54 -6.18
CA LEU A 270 -11.42 -5.13 -7.44
C LEU A 270 -10.12 -5.90 -7.25
N ILE A 271 -9.18 -5.38 -6.45
CA ILE A 271 -7.96 -6.07 -6.10
C ILE A 271 -8.28 -7.37 -5.35
N PHE A 272 -9.14 -7.31 -4.33
CA PHE A 272 -9.55 -8.48 -3.56
C PHE A 272 -10.12 -9.60 -4.45
N VAL A 273 -10.95 -9.24 -5.42
CA VAL A 273 -11.64 -10.22 -6.29
C VAL A 273 -10.77 -10.69 -7.46
N PHE A 274 -10.05 -9.79 -8.11
CA PHE A 274 -9.46 -10.05 -9.42
C PHE A 274 -7.93 -10.16 -9.44
N GLU A 275 -7.21 -9.74 -8.40
CA GLU A 275 -5.74 -9.73 -8.41
C GLU A 275 -5.16 -11.14 -8.68
N MET A 276 -5.63 -12.16 -7.96
CA MET A 276 -5.12 -13.52 -8.10
C MET A 276 -5.39 -14.15 -9.48
N PRO A 277 -6.62 -14.10 -10.01
CA PRO A 277 -6.90 -14.54 -11.37
C PRO A 277 -6.07 -13.80 -12.43
N LEU A 278 -5.90 -12.49 -12.26
CA LEU A 278 -5.15 -11.66 -13.20
C LEU A 278 -3.65 -12.02 -13.21
N ILE A 279 -3.03 -12.14 -12.03
CA ILE A 279 -1.63 -12.54 -11.91
C ILE A 279 -1.43 -13.91 -12.56
N LYS A 280 -2.28 -14.90 -12.23
CA LYS A 280 -2.19 -16.24 -12.81
C LYS A 280 -2.30 -16.21 -14.34
N TYR A 281 -3.18 -15.38 -14.87
CA TYR A 281 -3.31 -15.21 -16.32
C TYR A 281 -2.01 -14.68 -16.96
N PHE A 282 -1.40 -13.65 -16.36
CA PHE A 282 -0.17 -13.05 -16.87
C PHE A 282 1.06 -13.96 -16.68
N GLU A 283 1.13 -14.76 -15.61
CA GLU A 283 2.19 -15.76 -15.40
C GLU A 283 2.18 -16.87 -16.48
N THR A 284 1.03 -17.16 -17.09
CA THR A 284 0.94 -18.13 -18.19
C THR A 284 1.37 -17.56 -19.55
N ARG A 285 1.64 -16.27 -19.64
CA ARG A 285 2.10 -15.60 -20.86
C ARG A 285 3.63 -15.63 -20.96
N THR A 286 4.12 -15.46 -22.15
CA THR A 286 5.58 -15.40 -22.46
C THR A 286 6.24 -14.07 -22.10
N LEU A 287 5.51 -13.18 -21.41
CA LEU A 287 5.98 -11.88 -20.99
C LEU A 287 6.94 -11.99 -19.79
N SER A 288 7.99 -11.19 -19.80
CA SER A 288 8.89 -11.09 -18.65
C SER A 288 8.19 -10.38 -17.48
N MET A 289 8.72 -10.53 -16.25
CA MET A 289 8.22 -9.77 -15.08
C MET A 289 8.28 -8.26 -15.34
N ILE A 290 9.35 -7.79 -16.00
CA ILE A 290 9.52 -6.37 -16.30
C ILE A 290 8.49 -5.89 -17.32
N ASP A 291 8.14 -6.70 -18.34
CA ASP A 291 7.09 -6.34 -19.29
C ASP A 291 5.73 -6.17 -18.60
N ASN A 292 5.42 -7.04 -17.64
CA ASN A 292 4.18 -6.93 -16.84
C ASN A 292 4.18 -5.68 -15.96
N ILE A 293 5.33 -5.29 -15.38
CA ILE A 293 5.47 -4.04 -14.63
C ILE A 293 5.24 -2.85 -15.57
N ILE A 294 5.83 -2.86 -16.77
CA ILE A 294 5.67 -1.80 -17.77
C ILE A 294 4.20 -1.62 -18.15
N ILE A 295 3.47 -2.72 -18.38
CA ILE A 295 2.01 -2.66 -18.66
C ILE A 295 1.28 -2.04 -17.48
N GLY A 296 1.60 -2.45 -16.25
CA GLY A 296 0.99 -1.88 -15.04
C GLY A 296 1.23 -0.39 -14.90
N VAL A 297 2.48 0.06 -15.07
CA VAL A 297 2.86 1.49 -15.02
C VAL A 297 2.18 2.29 -16.14
N PHE A 298 2.08 1.71 -17.34
CA PHE A 298 1.39 2.35 -18.46
C PHE A 298 -0.08 2.58 -18.14
N LEU A 299 -0.80 1.57 -17.62
CA LEU A 299 -2.20 1.72 -17.23
C LEU A 299 -2.39 2.76 -16.12
N THR A 300 -1.50 2.77 -15.11
CA THR A 300 -1.52 3.77 -14.06
C THR A 300 -1.24 5.18 -14.59
N GLY A 301 -0.25 5.37 -15.45
CA GLY A 301 0.02 6.67 -16.08
C GLY A 301 -1.12 7.13 -16.99
N PHE A 302 -1.68 6.21 -17.78
CA PHE A 302 -2.80 6.51 -18.66
C PHE A 302 -4.07 6.90 -17.89
N SER A 303 -4.25 6.35 -16.67
CA SER A 303 -5.38 6.73 -15.81
C SER A 303 -5.39 8.22 -15.45
N PHE A 304 -4.24 8.89 -15.41
CA PHE A 304 -4.15 10.34 -15.16
C PHE A 304 -4.44 11.16 -16.41
N ILE A 305 -3.95 10.74 -17.59
CA ILE A 305 -4.25 11.46 -18.85
C ILE A 305 -5.74 11.52 -19.11
N ILE A 306 -6.46 10.44 -18.88
CA ILE A 306 -7.90 10.41 -19.18
C ILE A 306 -8.70 11.37 -18.30
N LEU A 307 -8.23 11.73 -17.11
CA LEU A 307 -8.87 12.71 -16.25
C LEU A 307 -8.91 14.12 -16.90
N ASN A 308 -8.00 14.40 -17.84
CA ASN A 308 -7.97 15.66 -18.59
C ASN A 308 -8.82 15.65 -19.86
N LEU A 309 -9.35 14.49 -20.29
CA LEU A 309 -10.04 14.40 -21.57
C LEU A 309 -11.48 14.93 -21.53
N THR A 310 -12.13 14.85 -20.38
CA THR A 310 -13.53 15.24 -20.24
C THR A 310 -13.91 15.48 -18.79
N GLY A 311 -14.84 16.42 -18.56
CA GLY A 311 -15.47 16.65 -17.25
C GLY A 311 -16.60 15.65 -16.90
N TRP A 312 -16.83 14.62 -17.72
CA TRP A 312 -17.85 13.62 -17.44
C TRP A 312 -17.48 12.76 -16.23
N ILE A 313 -18.35 12.68 -15.24
CA ILE A 313 -18.13 11.97 -13.97
C ILE A 313 -17.73 10.50 -14.17
N GLY A 314 -18.24 9.83 -15.21
CA GLY A 314 -17.87 8.43 -15.51
C GLY A 314 -16.37 8.21 -15.78
N ILE A 315 -15.64 9.28 -16.17
CA ILE A 315 -14.19 9.21 -16.38
C ILE A 315 -13.42 8.87 -15.10
N LEU A 316 -13.94 9.26 -13.94
CA LEU A 316 -13.35 8.98 -12.64
C LEU A 316 -13.37 7.47 -12.34
N ILE A 317 -14.48 6.80 -12.71
CA ILE A 317 -14.60 5.35 -12.57
C ILE A 317 -13.64 4.65 -13.53
N ILE A 318 -13.56 5.10 -14.79
CA ILE A 318 -12.63 4.53 -15.78
C ILE A 318 -11.18 4.74 -15.33
N GLY A 319 -10.85 5.94 -14.83
CA GLY A 319 -9.53 6.23 -14.25
C GLY A 319 -9.18 5.29 -13.09
N MET A 320 -10.12 5.10 -12.17
CA MET A 320 -9.94 4.19 -11.05
C MET A 320 -9.75 2.73 -11.51
N LEU A 321 -10.52 2.27 -12.51
CA LEU A 321 -10.38 0.92 -13.08
C LEU A 321 -9.01 0.72 -13.72
N LEU A 322 -8.54 1.69 -14.51
CA LEU A 322 -7.22 1.62 -15.16
C LEU A 322 -6.09 1.63 -14.13
N MET A 323 -6.17 2.51 -13.14
CA MET A 323 -5.21 2.55 -12.02
C MET A 323 -5.19 1.23 -11.28
N THR A 324 -6.35 0.66 -10.93
CA THR A 324 -6.46 -0.61 -10.21
C THR A 324 -5.86 -1.77 -11.00
N LEU A 325 -6.12 -1.85 -12.30
CA LEU A 325 -5.49 -2.85 -13.18
C LEU A 325 -3.97 -2.65 -13.23
N GLY A 326 -3.52 -1.41 -13.30
CA GLY A 326 -2.11 -1.06 -13.25
C GLY A 326 -1.44 -1.51 -11.94
N GLU A 327 -2.08 -1.24 -10.81
CA GLU A 327 -1.64 -1.64 -9.49
C GLU A 327 -1.52 -3.17 -9.35
N MET A 328 -2.55 -3.90 -9.76
CA MET A 328 -2.58 -5.38 -9.71
C MET A 328 -1.48 -6.04 -10.53
N LEU A 329 -0.94 -5.36 -11.53
CA LEU A 329 0.19 -5.84 -12.33
C LEU A 329 1.52 -5.33 -11.76
N ALA A 330 1.66 -4.04 -11.54
CA ALA A 330 2.95 -3.46 -11.19
C ALA A 330 3.49 -3.95 -9.83
N PHE A 331 2.68 -3.97 -8.76
CA PHE A 331 3.17 -4.35 -7.43
C PHE A 331 3.56 -5.83 -7.30
N PRO A 332 2.74 -6.81 -7.71
CA PRO A 332 3.13 -8.21 -7.55
C PRO A 332 4.38 -8.56 -8.37
N PHE A 333 4.44 -8.12 -9.63
CA PHE A 333 5.58 -8.43 -10.50
C PHE A 333 6.84 -7.66 -10.11
N SER A 334 6.75 -6.43 -9.59
CA SER A 334 7.92 -5.70 -9.07
C SER A 334 8.47 -6.34 -7.79
N ASN A 335 7.59 -6.78 -6.89
CA ASN A 335 7.99 -7.52 -5.70
C ASN A 335 8.67 -8.85 -6.07
N ALA A 336 8.07 -9.60 -7.00
CA ALA A 336 8.63 -10.86 -7.51
C ALA A 336 10.00 -10.65 -8.16
N PHE A 337 10.17 -9.59 -8.96
CA PHE A 337 11.45 -9.24 -9.56
C PHE A 337 12.51 -8.89 -8.48
N ALA A 338 12.16 -8.08 -7.49
CA ALA A 338 13.05 -7.74 -6.38
C ALA A 338 13.50 -9.00 -5.62
N MET A 339 12.57 -9.91 -5.31
CA MET A 339 12.87 -11.18 -4.66
C MET A 339 13.73 -12.11 -5.52
N GLN A 340 13.49 -12.15 -6.83
CA GLN A 340 14.30 -12.95 -7.76
C GLN A 340 15.73 -12.43 -7.82
N ARG A 341 15.90 -11.10 -7.95
CA ARG A 341 17.22 -10.46 -8.00
C ARG A 341 17.98 -10.63 -6.67
N ALA A 342 17.28 -10.59 -5.57
CA ALA A 342 17.82 -10.79 -4.22
C ALA A 342 18.51 -12.15 -4.03
N ARG A 343 18.17 -13.18 -4.82
CA ARG A 343 18.86 -14.48 -4.79
C ARG A 343 20.33 -14.40 -5.24
N ARG A 344 20.75 -13.32 -5.90
CA ARG A 344 22.14 -13.09 -6.35
C ARG A 344 23.05 -12.56 -5.24
N GLY A 345 22.47 -12.09 -4.10
CA GLY A 345 23.26 -11.36 -3.09
C GLY A 345 22.62 -11.33 -1.71
N ASN A 346 22.85 -10.22 -1.01
CA ASN A 346 22.29 -9.97 0.31
C ASN A 346 20.78 -9.66 0.20
N GLN A 347 19.94 -10.66 0.43
CA GLN A 347 18.48 -10.54 0.25
C GLN A 347 17.88 -9.34 1.00
N GLY A 348 18.38 -9.09 2.22
CA GLY A 348 17.95 -7.95 3.03
C GLY A 348 18.21 -6.60 2.36
N GLU A 349 19.38 -6.40 1.73
CA GLU A 349 19.73 -5.15 1.04
C GLU A 349 18.82 -4.88 -0.15
N TYR A 350 18.56 -5.92 -0.99
CA TYR A 350 17.67 -5.79 -2.15
C TYR A 350 16.24 -5.43 -1.73
N MET A 351 15.69 -6.11 -0.73
CA MET A 351 14.34 -5.84 -0.26
C MET A 351 14.23 -4.52 0.51
N ALA A 352 15.30 -4.11 1.21
CA ALA A 352 15.35 -2.79 1.83
C ALA A 352 15.32 -1.67 0.78
N LEU A 353 16.15 -1.76 -0.28
CA LEU A 353 16.12 -0.78 -1.37
C LEU A 353 14.75 -0.73 -2.05
N TYR A 354 14.11 -1.89 -2.29
CA TYR A 354 12.75 -1.92 -2.83
C TYR A 354 11.76 -1.15 -1.95
N SER A 355 11.82 -1.34 -0.63
CA SER A 355 10.96 -0.61 0.31
C SER A 355 11.30 0.87 0.37
N ILE A 356 12.60 1.23 0.34
CA ILE A 356 13.07 2.62 0.34
C ILE A 356 12.56 3.37 -0.89
N ALA A 357 12.44 2.72 -2.06
CA ALA A 357 11.92 3.37 -3.25
C ALA A 357 10.52 3.93 -3.03
N PHE A 358 9.61 3.16 -2.44
CA PHE A 358 8.26 3.64 -2.10
C PHE A 358 8.27 4.67 -0.97
N SER A 359 9.17 4.53 -0.02
CA SER A 359 9.33 5.52 1.06
C SER A 359 9.75 6.90 0.51
N VAL A 360 10.70 6.93 -0.41
CA VAL A 360 11.11 8.15 -1.12
C VAL A 360 9.93 8.77 -1.88
N SER A 361 9.13 7.92 -2.54
CA SER A 361 7.93 8.37 -3.24
C SER A 361 6.89 8.98 -2.32
N HIS A 362 6.67 8.43 -1.14
CA HIS A 362 5.76 9.02 -0.14
C HIS A 362 6.25 10.36 0.37
N VAL A 363 7.56 10.50 0.67
CA VAL A 363 8.13 11.75 1.18
C VAL A 363 8.02 12.89 0.15
N PHE A 364 8.42 12.62 -1.08
CA PHE A 364 8.52 13.65 -2.11
C PHE A 364 7.27 13.74 -2.99
N GLY A 365 6.57 12.63 -3.25
CA GLY A 365 5.45 12.58 -4.18
C GLY A 365 4.27 13.45 -3.75
N HIS A 366 3.87 13.35 -2.49
CA HIS A 366 2.78 14.17 -1.96
C HIS A 366 3.11 15.67 -1.99
N ASN A 367 4.30 16.02 -1.50
CA ASN A 367 4.74 17.42 -1.40
C ASN A 367 4.85 18.06 -2.78
N THR A 368 5.58 17.42 -3.70
CA THR A 368 5.78 17.93 -5.05
C THR A 368 4.46 18.14 -5.77
N SER A 369 3.53 17.18 -5.69
CA SER A 369 2.25 17.30 -6.39
C SER A 369 1.36 18.36 -5.78
N MET A 370 1.33 18.53 -4.46
CA MET A 370 0.54 19.59 -3.81
C MET A 370 1.06 20.99 -4.19
N HIS A 371 2.40 21.18 -4.23
CA HIS A 371 2.99 22.42 -4.70
C HIS A 371 2.67 22.66 -6.18
N PHE A 372 2.76 21.61 -6.99
CA PHE A 372 2.53 21.73 -8.42
C PHE A 372 1.06 22.03 -8.74
N ILE A 373 0.10 21.44 -7.99
CA ILE A 373 -1.32 21.80 -8.08
C ILE A 373 -1.54 23.27 -7.71
N HIS A 374 -0.91 23.72 -6.63
CA HIS A 374 -1.03 25.11 -6.17
C HIS A 374 -0.59 26.11 -7.24
N GLU A 375 0.52 25.85 -7.93
CA GLU A 375 1.10 26.75 -8.92
C GLU A 375 0.49 26.59 -10.33
N TYR A 376 0.18 25.37 -10.74
CA TYR A 376 -0.15 25.03 -12.14
C TYR A 376 -1.50 24.35 -12.32
N GLY A 377 -2.21 24.02 -11.24
CA GLY A 377 -3.51 23.36 -11.25
C GLY A 377 -3.45 21.85 -11.49
N TYR A 378 -4.63 21.22 -11.42
CA TYR A 378 -4.78 19.76 -11.53
C TYR A 378 -4.39 19.23 -12.91
N GLU A 379 -4.81 19.90 -13.98
CA GLU A 379 -4.57 19.48 -15.36
C GLU A 379 -3.07 19.26 -15.63
N ASN A 380 -2.26 20.26 -15.30
CA ASN A 380 -0.80 20.18 -15.48
C ASN A 380 -0.16 19.14 -14.55
N THR A 381 -0.74 18.93 -13.37
CA THR A 381 -0.28 17.87 -12.45
C THR A 381 -0.50 16.49 -13.03
N TRP A 382 -1.62 16.24 -13.72
CA TRP A 382 -1.87 14.97 -14.39
C TRP A 382 -0.90 14.74 -15.56
N TYR A 383 -0.55 15.77 -16.32
CA TYR A 383 0.49 15.68 -17.35
C TYR A 383 1.86 15.38 -16.73
N LEU A 384 2.25 16.05 -15.64
CA LEU A 384 3.48 15.75 -14.91
C LEU A 384 3.50 14.30 -14.41
N THR A 385 2.43 13.84 -13.78
CA THR A 385 2.33 12.48 -13.25
C THR A 385 2.45 11.44 -14.36
N THR A 386 1.81 11.69 -15.50
CA THR A 386 1.94 10.83 -16.68
C THR A 386 3.35 10.85 -17.26
N PHE A 387 3.99 12.01 -17.31
CA PHE A 387 5.38 12.13 -17.75
C PHE A 387 6.33 11.32 -16.87
N LEU A 388 6.14 11.34 -15.54
CA LEU A 388 6.91 10.50 -14.61
C LEU A 388 6.66 9.01 -14.84
N ALA A 389 5.42 8.61 -15.15
CA ALA A 389 5.11 7.23 -15.52
C ALA A 389 5.83 6.82 -16.83
N LEU A 390 5.90 7.70 -17.83
CA LEU A 390 6.66 7.45 -19.06
C LEU A 390 8.17 7.33 -18.79
N MET A 391 8.74 8.15 -17.92
CA MET A 391 10.12 8.03 -17.48
C MET A 391 10.37 6.68 -16.77
N CYS A 392 9.43 6.24 -15.94
CA CYS A 392 9.48 4.91 -15.32
C CYS A 392 9.51 3.80 -16.38
N ILE A 393 8.60 3.84 -17.35
CA ILE A 393 8.54 2.88 -18.46
C ILE A 393 9.88 2.86 -19.22
N PHE A 394 10.44 4.02 -19.51
CA PHE A 394 11.74 4.11 -20.19
C PHE A 394 12.87 3.47 -19.37
N SER A 395 12.94 3.75 -18.08
CA SER A 395 13.90 3.14 -17.15
C SER A 395 13.76 1.61 -17.12
N LEU A 396 12.53 1.10 -17.03
CA LEU A 396 12.25 -0.34 -17.01
C LEU A 396 12.54 -1.01 -18.36
N PHE A 397 12.29 -0.32 -19.47
CA PHE A 397 12.63 -0.82 -20.79
C PHE A 397 14.16 -0.95 -20.96
N TRP A 398 14.92 0.02 -20.49
CA TRP A 398 16.36 -0.05 -20.47
C TRP A 398 16.87 -1.17 -19.56
N LEU A 399 16.26 -1.31 -18.37
CA LEU A 399 16.53 -2.43 -17.46
C LEU A 399 16.31 -3.78 -18.16
N ASN A 400 15.19 -3.95 -18.88
CA ASN A 400 14.87 -5.21 -19.58
C ASN A 400 15.93 -5.56 -20.62
N LYS A 401 16.40 -4.57 -21.41
CA LYS A 401 17.51 -4.76 -22.36
C LYS A 401 18.79 -5.18 -21.66
N ARG A 402 19.12 -4.53 -20.54
CA ARG A 402 20.36 -4.82 -19.80
C ARG A 402 20.35 -6.22 -19.19
N ILE A 403 19.22 -6.65 -18.61
CA ILE A 403 19.09 -7.98 -18.04
C ILE A 403 19.20 -9.07 -19.11
N LYS A 404 18.63 -8.85 -20.31
CA LYS A 404 18.79 -9.77 -21.45
C LYS A 404 20.24 -9.86 -21.94
N ALA A 405 21.06 -8.84 -21.71
CA ALA A 405 22.48 -8.86 -22.01
C ALA A 405 23.33 -9.48 -20.88
N GLU A 406 22.81 -9.58 -19.65
CA GLU A 406 23.44 -10.25 -18.50
C GLU A 406 23.18 -11.77 -18.48
N SER A 407 22.14 -12.25 -19.21
CA SER A 407 21.75 -13.67 -19.31
C SER A 407 22.46 -14.36 -20.47
#